data_27dc34489c136c4cf55d82b1f09e1476
#
_entry.id   27dc34489c136c4cf55d82b1f09e1476
#
_cell.length_a   1.000
_cell.length_b   1.000
_cell.length_c   1.000
_cell.angle_alpha   90.00
_cell.angle_beta   90.00
_cell.angle_gamma   90.00
#
_symmetry.space_group_name_H-M   'P 1'
#
loop_
_entity.id
_entity.type
_entity.pdbx_description
1 polymer ?
#
loop_
_entity_poly.entity_id
_entity_poly.type
_entity_poly.pdbx_seq_one_letter_code
_entity_poly.pdbx_strand_id
1 'polypeptide(L)'
;FGMAELGIGGSSSQPWAGFRTDVVDARALEHDHLAVPVDTQFVDDVPDTRELALLGQPVPGLEMRVVDPKTGAPRSDREVGELLIRGTSVTPGYYKNPEATAELLRDGWLRTGDLAYLLDGDLVICGRIKDVIIVGGRNIYPQDIERSASAVAGVRPGNVIAFGVDGRAGAQSIVIVAELGDADAEAVRSELADTVTRDIGVPPRQVVMVAKGSVPKTSSGKLQRSLAQSRWENDELELVDPA
;
A
#
# COMPACT_ATOMS: atom_id res chain seq x y z
N PHE A 1 7.89 -7.83 -9.81
CA PHE A 1 6.78 -6.88 -9.98
C PHE A 1 6.16 -7.05 -11.35
N GLY A 2 4.84 -6.88 -11.42
CA GLY A 2 4.12 -6.93 -12.68
C GLY A 2 2.74 -6.28 -12.62
N MET A 3 2.25 -5.85 -13.79
CA MET A 3 0.94 -5.25 -13.97
C MET A 3 0.42 -5.54 -15.38
N ALA A 4 -0.89 -5.44 -15.58
CA ALA A 4 -1.53 -5.75 -16.86
C ALA A 4 -1.00 -4.89 -18.01
N GLU A 5 -0.70 -3.65 -17.73
CA GLU A 5 -0.21 -2.65 -18.69
C GLU A 5 1.20 -2.96 -19.22
N LEU A 6 1.91 -3.92 -18.62
CA LEU A 6 3.21 -4.42 -19.07
C LEU A 6 3.13 -5.81 -19.73
N GLY A 7 1.92 -6.31 -19.95
CA GLY A 7 1.69 -7.66 -20.43
C GLY A 7 2.01 -8.74 -19.40
N ILE A 8 2.38 -8.44 -18.19
CA ILE A 8 2.56 -9.19 -16.96
C ILE A 8 3.80 -8.74 -16.19
N GLY A 9 5.02 -8.88 -16.74
CA GLY A 9 6.28 -8.70 -16.03
C GLY A 9 6.90 -7.32 -16.21
N GLY A 10 7.25 -6.66 -15.12
CA GLY A 10 7.98 -5.38 -15.08
C GLY A 10 9.41 -5.56 -14.56
N SER A 11 9.56 -6.22 -13.39
CA SER A 11 10.88 -6.55 -12.83
C SER A 11 10.93 -8.00 -12.34
N SER A 12 12.14 -8.51 -12.22
CA SER A 12 12.40 -9.87 -11.74
C SER A 12 13.71 -9.93 -10.97
N SER A 13 13.70 -10.65 -9.87
CA SER A 13 14.92 -11.01 -9.16
C SER A 13 15.74 -12.00 -10.01
N GLN A 14 17.06 -11.98 -9.82
CA GLN A 14 17.94 -12.95 -10.45
C GLN A 14 17.55 -14.38 -10.05
N PRO A 15 17.56 -15.32 -10.98
CA PRO A 15 17.33 -16.73 -10.65
C PRO A 15 18.28 -17.16 -9.51
N TRP A 16 17.75 -17.93 -8.56
CA TRP A 16 18.50 -18.48 -7.42
C TRP A 16 19.02 -17.47 -6.39
N ALA A 17 18.73 -16.16 -6.55
CA ALA A 17 19.14 -15.13 -5.58
C ALA A 17 18.42 -15.25 -4.22
N GLY A 18 17.36 -16.07 -4.14
CA GLY A 18 16.52 -16.15 -2.96
C GLY A 18 15.59 -14.94 -2.81
N PHE A 19 14.82 -14.97 -1.74
CA PHE A 19 13.98 -13.83 -1.34
C PHE A 19 14.84 -12.86 -0.52
N ARG A 20 14.86 -11.59 -0.94
CA ARG A 20 15.61 -10.52 -0.26
C ARG A 20 14.67 -9.40 0.12
N THR A 21 14.95 -8.79 1.26
CA THR A 21 14.21 -7.65 1.79
C THR A 21 15.15 -6.51 2.16
N ASP A 22 14.60 -5.31 2.24
CA ASP A 22 15.24 -4.13 2.78
C ASP A 22 14.46 -3.71 4.03
N VAL A 23 15.15 -3.58 5.17
CA VAL A 23 14.55 -3.14 6.43
C VAL A 23 14.87 -1.66 6.61
N VAL A 24 13.83 -0.84 6.67
CA VAL A 24 13.96 0.61 6.69
C VAL A 24 13.22 1.23 7.88
N ASP A 25 13.66 2.41 8.30
CA ASP A 25 12.97 3.22 9.30
C ASP A 25 11.60 3.66 8.76
N ALA A 26 10.54 3.25 9.43
CA ALA A 26 9.16 3.54 9.02
C ALA A 26 8.85 5.05 9.07
N ARG A 27 9.40 5.77 10.05
CA ARG A 27 9.17 7.22 10.22
C ARG A 27 9.86 8.03 9.13
N ALA A 28 11.11 7.71 8.80
CA ALA A 28 11.80 8.36 7.68
C ALA A 28 11.09 8.11 6.35
N LEU A 29 10.56 6.88 6.15
CA LEU A 29 9.79 6.53 4.96
C LEU A 29 8.48 7.34 4.87
N GLU A 30 7.79 7.51 5.99
CA GLU A 30 6.48 8.19 6.08
C GLU A 30 6.58 9.72 6.00
N HIS A 31 7.60 10.31 6.63
CA HIS A 31 7.75 11.76 6.75
C HIS A 31 8.66 12.37 5.68
N ASP A 32 9.81 11.72 5.46
CA ASP A 32 10.88 12.29 4.64
C ASP A 32 10.90 11.69 3.23
N HIS A 33 10.05 10.70 2.95
CA HIS A 33 10.06 9.93 1.70
C HIS A 33 11.43 9.30 1.42
N LEU A 34 12.12 8.84 2.47
CA LEU A 34 13.47 8.29 2.40
C LEU A 34 13.52 6.91 3.05
N ALA A 35 13.98 5.90 2.31
CA ALA A 35 14.19 4.55 2.81
C ALA A 35 15.53 4.45 3.57
N VAL A 36 15.56 4.93 4.81
CA VAL A 36 16.75 4.86 5.67
C VAL A 36 16.95 3.43 6.15
N PRO A 37 18.06 2.75 5.85
CA PRO A 37 18.27 1.38 6.26
C PRO A 37 18.43 1.26 7.77
N VAL A 38 17.87 0.20 8.36
CA VAL A 38 18.03 -0.14 9.78
C VAL A 38 18.76 -1.46 9.90
N ASP A 39 19.89 -1.46 10.60
CA ASP A 39 20.60 -2.69 10.93
C ASP A 39 20.01 -3.28 12.22
N THR A 40 19.17 -4.30 12.06
CA THR A 40 18.48 -4.96 13.17
C THR A 40 19.39 -5.79 14.07
N GLN A 41 20.67 -6.01 13.70
CA GLN A 41 21.59 -6.82 14.48
C GLN A 41 22.22 -6.06 15.66
N PHE A 42 22.17 -4.72 15.65
CA PHE A 42 22.87 -3.88 16.62
C PHE A 42 21.96 -2.97 17.45
N VAL A 43 20.64 -3.16 17.42
CA VAL A 43 19.69 -2.28 18.11
C VAL A 43 18.85 -3.11 19.08
N ASP A 44 19.03 -2.88 20.37
CA ASP A 44 18.25 -3.51 21.45
C ASP A 44 16.78 -3.02 21.46
N ASP A 45 16.54 -1.78 20.97
CA ASP A 45 15.22 -1.18 20.80
C ASP A 45 15.05 -0.87 19.31
N VAL A 46 14.57 -1.85 18.55
CA VAL A 46 14.40 -1.72 17.10
C VAL A 46 13.41 -0.61 16.85
N PRO A 47 13.79 0.50 16.17
CA PRO A 47 12.85 1.56 15.84
C PRO A 47 11.72 0.97 15.00
N ASP A 48 10.62 1.68 14.95
CA ASP A 48 9.47 1.35 14.11
C ASP A 48 9.97 1.10 12.67
N THR A 49 10.03 -0.18 12.25
CA THR A 49 10.65 -0.59 10.99
C THR A 49 9.65 -1.14 10.01
N ARG A 50 9.99 -1.01 8.74
CA ARG A 50 9.24 -1.60 7.64
C ARG A 50 10.14 -2.51 6.82
N GLU A 51 9.76 -3.78 6.70
CA GLU A 51 10.45 -4.74 5.86
C GLU A 51 9.78 -4.79 4.49
N LEU A 52 10.54 -4.48 3.44
CA LEU A 52 10.07 -4.36 2.06
C LEU A 52 10.81 -5.32 1.14
N ALA A 53 10.08 -6.00 0.25
CA ALA A 53 10.66 -6.96 -0.67
C ALA A 53 11.44 -6.27 -1.80
N LEU A 54 12.65 -6.78 -2.12
CA LEU A 54 13.37 -6.45 -3.33
C LEU A 54 12.78 -7.24 -4.50
N LEU A 55 12.23 -6.52 -5.48
CA LEU A 55 11.50 -7.09 -6.61
C LEU A 55 12.35 -7.25 -7.87
N GLY A 56 13.67 -7.05 -7.71
CA GLY A 56 14.66 -7.21 -8.77
C GLY A 56 14.69 -6.06 -9.77
N GLN A 57 15.46 -6.27 -10.82
CA GLN A 57 15.74 -5.28 -11.87
C GLN A 57 14.69 -5.33 -13.00
N PRO A 58 14.57 -4.27 -13.80
CA PRO A 58 13.71 -4.27 -14.98
C PRO A 58 13.99 -5.47 -15.88
N VAL A 59 12.94 -6.12 -16.38
CA VAL A 59 13.12 -7.18 -17.38
C VAL A 59 13.70 -6.59 -18.68
N PRO A 60 14.43 -7.37 -19.48
CA PRO A 60 15.02 -6.90 -20.74
C PRO A 60 14.00 -6.20 -21.65
N GLY A 61 14.35 -5.02 -22.13
CA GLY A 61 13.47 -4.19 -22.97
C GLY A 61 12.58 -3.20 -22.22
N LEU A 62 12.66 -3.18 -20.89
CA LEU A 62 12.04 -2.16 -20.04
C LEU A 62 13.08 -1.27 -19.36
N GLU A 63 12.71 -0.03 -19.14
CA GLU A 63 13.42 0.93 -18.32
C GLU A 63 12.51 1.37 -17.19
N MET A 64 13.07 1.56 -15.98
CA MET A 64 12.38 2.06 -14.81
C MET A 64 13.08 3.29 -14.27
N ARG A 65 12.29 4.24 -13.78
CA ARG A 65 12.79 5.37 -12.99
C ARG A 65 11.79 5.76 -11.92
N VAL A 66 12.29 6.34 -10.85
CA VAL A 66 11.46 6.91 -9.79
C VAL A 66 11.53 8.43 -9.89
N VAL A 67 10.39 9.10 -9.79
CA VAL A 67 10.30 10.55 -9.88
C VAL A 67 9.43 11.12 -8.76
N ASP A 68 9.66 12.38 -8.44
CA ASP A 68 8.74 13.13 -7.59
C ASP A 68 7.36 13.21 -8.27
N PRO A 69 6.28 12.77 -7.64
CA PRO A 69 4.97 12.70 -8.27
C PRO A 69 4.36 14.07 -8.61
N LYS A 70 4.85 15.15 -7.97
CA LYS A 70 4.36 16.53 -8.17
C LYS A 70 5.17 17.27 -9.22
N THR A 71 6.50 17.19 -9.16
CA THR A 71 7.41 17.95 -10.01
C THR A 71 7.92 17.17 -11.22
N GLY A 72 7.89 15.84 -11.17
CA GLY A 72 8.50 14.97 -12.17
C GLY A 72 10.02 14.87 -12.08
N ALA A 73 10.65 15.50 -11.08
CA ALA A 73 12.09 15.45 -10.88
C ALA A 73 12.55 14.01 -10.57
N PRO A 74 13.69 13.56 -11.13
CA PRO A 74 14.26 12.25 -10.79
C PRO A 74 14.54 12.12 -9.30
N ARG A 75 14.34 10.94 -8.76
CA ARG A 75 14.71 10.55 -7.41
C ARG A 75 16.00 9.73 -7.43
N SER A 76 16.82 9.93 -6.44
CA SER A 76 18.02 9.10 -6.20
C SER A 76 17.65 7.76 -5.57
N ASP A 77 18.61 6.85 -5.48
CA ASP A 77 18.44 5.60 -4.73
C ASP A 77 17.93 5.89 -3.31
N ARG A 78 17.01 5.05 -2.85
CA ARG A 78 16.32 5.14 -1.56
C ARG A 78 15.37 6.34 -1.38
N GLU A 79 15.29 7.27 -2.31
CA GLU A 79 14.26 8.32 -2.31
C GLU A 79 12.96 7.79 -2.89
N VAL A 80 11.86 7.89 -2.12
CA VAL A 80 10.53 7.42 -2.55
C VAL A 80 9.88 8.40 -3.51
N GLY A 81 9.31 7.87 -4.58
CA GLY A 81 8.58 8.63 -5.59
C GLY A 81 7.67 7.72 -6.41
N GLU A 82 7.08 8.26 -7.48
CA GLU A 82 6.26 7.50 -8.42
C GLU A 82 7.14 6.67 -9.36
N LEU A 83 6.84 5.37 -9.45
CA LEU A 83 7.47 4.49 -10.43
C LEU A 83 6.94 4.79 -11.83
N LEU A 84 7.87 5.08 -12.74
CA LEU A 84 7.61 5.22 -14.17
C LEU A 84 8.32 4.11 -14.94
N ILE A 85 7.64 3.56 -15.95
CA ILE A 85 8.17 2.48 -16.78
C ILE A 85 8.00 2.83 -18.26
N ARG A 86 9.00 2.51 -19.08
CA ARG A 86 8.88 2.54 -20.55
C ARG A 86 9.53 1.32 -21.18
N GLY A 87 9.10 1.00 -22.37
CA GLY A 87 9.73 -0.06 -23.18
C GLY A 87 8.74 -0.83 -24.03
N THR A 88 9.22 -1.93 -24.59
CA THR A 88 8.55 -2.64 -25.68
C THR A 88 7.28 -3.38 -25.29
N SER A 89 7.09 -3.73 -24.00
CA SER A 89 5.90 -4.43 -23.51
C SER A 89 4.85 -3.51 -22.89
N VAL A 90 5.11 -2.18 -22.87
CA VAL A 90 4.14 -1.22 -22.39
C VAL A 90 2.95 -1.16 -23.34
N THR A 91 1.72 -1.24 -22.79
CA THR A 91 0.50 -1.12 -23.58
C THR A 91 0.44 0.20 -24.35
N PRO A 92 -0.13 0.23 -25.57
CA PRO A 92 -0.37 1.50 -26.27
C PRO A 92 -1.51 2.33 -25.65
N GLY A 93 -2.28 1.76 -24.71
CA GLY A 93 -3.36 2.44 -24.02
C GLY A 93 -4.57 1.55 -23.74
N TYR A 94 -5.59 2.13 -23.15
CA TYR A 94 -6.86 1.48 -22.87
C TYR A 94 -7.83 1.53 -24.06
N TYR A 95 -8.46 0.41 -24.35
CA TYR A 95 -9.37 0.28 -25.47
C TYR A 95 -10.55 1.27 -25.35
N LYS A 96 -10.72 2.12 -26.38
CA LYS A 96 -11.77 3.15 -26.45
C LYS A 96 -11.84 4.10 -25.24
N ASN A 97 -10.73 4.27 -24.51
CA ASN A 97 -10.65 5.19 -23.38
C ASN A 97 -9.41 6.10 -23.51
N PRO A 98 -9.48 7.14 -24.36
CA PRO A 98 -8.36 8.04 -24.60
C PRO A 98 -7.99 8.88 -23.37
N GLU A 99 -8.96 9.23 -22.52
CA GLU A 99 -8.72 10.01 -21.31
C GLU A 99 -7.85 9.23 -20.32
N ALA A 100 -8.26 8.01 -19.95
CA ALA A 100 -7.46 7.15 -19.08
C ALA A 100 -6.10 6.79 -19.69
N THR A 101 -6.03 6.68 -21.03
CA THR A 101 -4.76 6.47 -21.73
C THR A 101 -3.83 7.66 -21.58
N ALA A 102 -4.32 8.88 -21.70
CA ALA A 102 -3.53 10.11 -21.55
C ALA A 102 -3.06 10.33 -20.09
N GLU A 103 -3.82 9.86 -19.11
CA GLU A 103 -3.40 9.84 -17.71
C GLU A 103 -2.30 8.80 -17.46
N LEU A 104 -2.45 7.61 -18.05
CA LEU A 104 -1.51 6.50 -17.91
C LEU A 104 -0.17 6.77 -18.60
N LEU A 105 -0.20 7.27 -19.84
CA LEU A 105 0.98 7.45 -20.69
C LEU A 105 1.31 8.93 -20.85
N ARG A 106 2.47 9.34 -20.35
CA ARG A 106 2.92 10.72 -20.43
C ARG A 106 4.39 10.76 -20.87
N ASP A 107 4.70 11.50 -21.92
CA ASP A 107 6.05 11.67 -22.47
C ASP A 107 6.78 10.34 -22.74
N GLY A 108 6.04 9.34 -23.23
CA GLY A 108 6.55 8.00 -23.50
C GLY A 108 6.81 7.11 -22.28
N TRP A 109 6.36 7.55 -21.10
CA TRP A 109 6.42 6.79 -19.86
C TRP A 109 5.04 6.39 -19.37
N LEU A 110 4.93 5.14 -18.92
CA LEU A 110 3.79 4.63 -18.18
C LEU A 110 3.91 5.09 -16.72
N ARG A 111 2.90 5.79 -16.24
CA ARG A 111 2.73 6.15 -14.84
C ARG A 111 2.02 5.02 -14.10
N THR A 112 2.73 4.34 -13.22
CA THR A 112 2.15 3.17 -12.54
C THR A 112 1.17 3.55 -11.41
N GLY A 113 1.34 4.75 -10.85
CA GLY A 113 0.66 5.17 -9.63
C GLY A 113 1.15 4.44 -8.38
N ASP A 114 2.21 3.65 -8.50
CA ASP A 114 2.86 2.99 -7.37
C ASP A 114 3.98 3.87 -6.82
N LEU A 115 4.08 3.95 -5.49
CA LEU A 115 5.21 4.57 -4.79
C LEU A 115 6.31 3.53 -4.62
N ALA A 116 7.51 3.91 -5.02
CA ALA A 116 8.67 3.02 -5.04
C ALA A 116 9.96 3.78 -4.76
N TYR A 117 11.03 3.05 -4.51
CA TYR A 117 12.41 3.51 -4.61
C TYR A 117 13.26 2.45 -5.30
N LEU A 118 14.45 2.83 -5.73
CA LEU A 118 15.47 1.91 -6.22
C LEU A 118 16.52 1.68 -5.15
N LEU A 119 17.06 0.48 -5.09
CA LEU A 119 18.20 0.10 -4.27
C LEU A 119 19.18 -0.69 -5.11
N ASP A 120 20.30 -0.07 -5.50
CA ASP A 120 21.31 -0.68 -6.39
C ASP A 120 20.67 -1.24 -7.69
N GLY A 121 19.64 -0.57 -8.20
CA GLY A 121 18.89 -0.97 -9.39
C GLY A 121 17.75 -1.97 -9.14
N ASP A 122 17.63 -2.56 -7.96
CA ASP A 122 16.48 -3.38 -7.59
C ASP A 122 15.29 -2.50 -7.21
N LEU A 123 14.11 -2.86 -7.74
CA LEU A 123 12.86 -2.17 -7.44
C LEU A 123 12.32 -2.56 -6.07
N VAL A 124 11.88 -1.57 -5.29
CA VAL A 124 11.14 -1.76 -4.03
C VAL A 124 9.84 -0.96 -4.09
N ILE A 125 8.70 -1.61 -3.89
CA ILE A 125 7.38 -0.96 -3.86
C ILE A 125 6.98 -0.67 -2.41
N CYS A 126 6.63 0.59 -2.13
CA CYS A 126 6.15 1.04 -0.82
C CYS A 126 4.63 1.01 -0.69
N GLY A 127 3.91 1.31 -1.76
CA GLY A 127 2.44 1.41 -1.75
C GLY A 127 1.90 2.01 -3.04
N ARG A 128 0.66 2.52 -2.98
CA ARG A 128 0.04 3.25 -4.10
C ARG A 128 -0.24 4.69 -3.72
N ILE A 129 0.03 5.62 -4.64
CA ILE A 129 -0.18 7.06 -4.41
C ILE A 129 -1.59 7.34 -3.92
N LYS A 130 -2.60 6.77 -4.60
CA LYS A 130 -4.02 6.99 -4.29
C LYS A 130 -4.50 6.33 -2.99
N ASP A 131 -3.76 5.35 -2.48
CA ASP A 131 -4.15 4.59 -1.30
C ASP A 131 -3.48 5.14 -0.02
N VAL A 132 -2.42 5.95 -0.14
CA VAL A 132 -1.73 6.57 1.00
C VAL A 132 -2.69 7.44 1.79
N ILE A 133 -2.69 7.25 3.11
CA ILE A 133 -3.51 8.02 4.05
C ILE A 133 -2.65 9.12 4.66
N ILE A 134 -3.05 10.38 4.49
CA ILE A 134 -2.27 11.51 4.97
C ILE A 134 -2.85 12.02 6.29
N VAL A 135 -2.17 11.72 7.40
CA VAL A 135 -2.59 12.15 8.73
C VAL A 135 -1.48 12.97 9.38
N GLY A 136 -1.77 14.24 9.66
CA GLY A 136 -0.79 15.12 10.32
C GLY A 136 0.52 15.30 9.57
N GLY A 137 0.49 15.20 8.23
CA GLY A 137 1.68 15.29 7.37
C GLY A 137 2.46 13.98 7.20
N ARG A 138 2.04 12.89 7.85
CA ARG A 138 2.60 11.54 7.66
C ARG A 138 1.89 10.82 6.52
N ASN A 139 2.65 10.08 5.73
CA ASN A 139 2.13 9.16 4.70
C ASN A 139 1.99 7.76 5.29
N ILE A 140 0.81 7.44 5.78
CA ILE A 140 0.52 6.12 6.35
C ILE A 140 0.10 5.18 5.22
N TYR A 141 0.73 4.03 5.16
CA TYR A 141 0.45 3.02 4.15
C TYR A 141 -0.62 2.05 4.66
N PRO A 142 -1.75 1.88 3.94
CA PRO A 142 -2.84 0.98 4.38
C PRO A 142 -2.38 -0.44 4.70
N GLN A 143 -1.37 -0.94 3.98
CA GLN A 143 -0.85 -2.29 4.18
C GLN A 143 -0.27 -2.50 5.59
N ASP A 144 0.30 -1.46 6.19
CA ASP A 144 0.86 -1.57 7.55
C ASP A 144 -0.26 -1.63 8.58
N ILE A 145 -1.32 -0.84 8.39
CA ILE A 145 -2.54 -0.93 9.21
C ILE A 145 -3.20 -2.30 9.07
N GLU A 146 -3.36 -2.78 7.83
CA GLU A 146 -3.98 -4.06 7.51
C GLU A 146 -3.20 -5.23 8.11
N ARG A 147 -1.86 -5.15 8.13
CA ARG A 147 -0.98 -6.14 8.75
C ARG A 147 -1.15 -6.15 10.26
N SER A 148 -1.07 -4.99 10.92
CA SER A 148 -1.28 -4.83 12.36
C SER A 148 -2.65 -5.35 12.78
N ALA A 149 -3.72 -4.90 12.09
CA ALA A 149 -5.08 -5.33 12.35
C ALA A 149 -5.32 -6.85 12.13
N SER A 150 -4.67 -7.42 11.13
CA SER A 150 -4.79 -8.87 10.84
C SER A 150 -4.14 -9.77 11.89
N ALA A 151 -3.29 -9.23 12.76
CA ALA A 151 -2.66 -9.97 13.87
C ALA A 151 -3.59 -10.09 15.08
N VAL A 152 -4.67 -9.32 15.14
CA VAL A 152 -5.63 -9.34 16.26
C VAL A 152 -6.44 -10.64 16.25
N ALA A 153 -6.50 -11.31 17.41
CA ALA A 153 -7.29 -12.52 17.56
C ALA A 153 -8.78 -12.25 17.29
N GLY A 154 -9.42 -13.09 16.51
CA GLY A 154 -10.83 -12.92 16.09
C GLY A 154 -11.00 -12.16 14.78
N VAL A 155 -9.96 -11.50 14.25
CA VAL A 155 -9.96 -10.97 12.90
C VAL A 155 -9.59 -12.07 11.90
N ARG A 156 -10.29 -12.14 10.77
CA ARG A 156 -9.95 -13.10 9.70
C ARG A 156 -8.74 -12.61 8.91
N PRO A 157 -7.58 -13.30 8.95
CA PRO A 157 -6.37 -12.88 8.26
C PRO A 157 -6.59 -12.66 6.77
N GLY A 158 -6.02 -11.57 6.22
CA GLY A 158 -6.14 -11.21 4.82
C GLY A 158 -7.51 -10.66 4.40
N ASN A 159 -8.41 -10.41 5.36
CA ASN A 159 -9.74 -9.83 5.14
C ASN A 159 -9.91 -8.55 5.96
N VAL A 160 -8.90 -7.71 5.91
CA VAL A 160 -8.89 -6.36 6.48
C VAL A 160 -8.59 -5.37 5.38
N ILE A 161 -9.32 -4.27 5.34
CA ILE A 161 -9.08 -3.12 4.45
C ILE A 161 -8.99 -1.87 5.30
N ALA A 162 -7.96 -1.06 5.07
CA ALA A 162 -7.83 0.26 5.63
C ALA A 162 -7.85 1.31 4.52
N PHE A 163 -8.49 2.45 4.77
CA PHE A 163 -8.52 3.59 3.85
C PHE A 163 -8.66 4.91 4.59
N GLY A 164 -8.22 5.98 3.92
CA GLY A 164 -8.36 7.34 4.39
C GLY A 164 -9.71 7.92 4.02
N VAL A 165 -10.30 8.68 4.93
CA VAL A 165 -11.49 9.48 4.66
C VAL A 165 -11.24 10.92 5.08
N ASP A 166 -11.86 11.87 4.39
CA ASP A 166 -11.71 13.27 4.72
C ASP A 166 -12.27 13.55 6.13
N GLY A 167 -11.45 14.16 6.93
CA GLY A 167 -11.76 14.57 8.30
C GLY A 167 -12.05 16.07 8.40
N ARG A 168 -12.13 16.56 9.63
CA ARG A 168 -12.27 18.01 9.88
C ARG A 168 -10.98 18.74 9.49
N ALA A 169 -11.13 19.92 8.88
CA ALA A 169 -10.02 20.81 8.50
C ALA A 169 -9.03 20.24 7.47
N GLY A 170 -9.47 19.32 6.59
CA GLY A 170 -8.65 18.81 5.50
C GLY A 170 -7.62 17.73 5.89
N ALA A 171 -7.61 17.30 7.15
CA ALA A 171 -6.84 16.15 7.59
C ALA A 171 -7.63 14.86 7.31
N GLN A 172 -6.95 13.80 6.85
CA GLN A 172 -7.58 12.50 6.70
C GLN A 172 -7.67 11.77 8.05
N SER A 173 -8.61 10.84 8.12
CA SER A 173 -8.81 9.92 9.25
C SER A 173 -8.84 8.49 8.72
N ILE A 174 -8.41 7.54 9.55
CA ILE A 174 -8.34 6.12 9.20
C ILE A 174 -9.68 5.44 9.46
N VAL A 175 -10.20 4.73 8.48
CA VAL A 175 -11.30 3.76 8.65
C VAL A 175 -10.77 2.37 8.36
N ILE A 176 -11.14 1.40 9.20
CA ILE A 176 -10.76 0.00 9.05
C ILE A 176 -12.02 -0.84 8.91
N VAL A 177 -12.08 -1.66 7.88
CA VAL A 177 -13.13 -2.67 7.68
C VAL A 177 -12.51 -4.04 7.82
N ALA A 178 -12.97 -4.84 8.78
CA ALA A 178 -12.41 -6.15 9.08
C ALA A 178 -13.49 -7.22 9.17
N GLU A 179 -13.25 -8.38 8.55
CA GLU A 179 -14.12 -9.53 8.70
C GLU A 179 -13.93 -10.15 10.09
N LEU A 180 -15.04 -10.33 10.80
CA LEU A 180 -15.08 -11.03 12.08
C LEU A 180 -14.97 -12.55 11.87
N GLY A 181 -14.17 -13.20 12.71
CA GLY A 181 -14.14 -14.65 12.90
C GLY A 181 -15.16 -15.08 13.97
N ASP A 182 -14.88 -16.22 14.60
CA ASP A 182 -15.73 -16.75 15.68
C ASP A 182 -15.35 -16.10 17.02
N ALA A 183 -15.71 -14.82 17.21
CA ALA A 183 -15.35 -14.03 18.39
C ALA A 183 -16.39 -12.94 18.65
N ASP A 184 -16.35 -12.35 19.84
CA ASP A 184 -17.17 -11.19 20.21
C ASP A 184 -16.75 -9.94 19.42
N ALA A 185 -17.71 -9.34 18.73
CA ALA A 185 -17.43 -8.22 17.79
C ALA A 185 -16.93 -6.96 18.51
N GLU A 186 -17.45 -6.66 19.70
CA GLU A 186 -17.08 -5.45 20.44
C GLU A 186 -15.68 -5.59 21.05
N ALA A 187 -15.36 -6.77 21.61
CA ALA A 187 -14.03 -7.07 22.13
C ALA A 187 -12.97 -6.99 21.04
N VAL A 188 -13.24 -7.59 19.86
CA VAL A 188 -12.32 -7.55 18.71
C VAL A 188 -12.16 -6.13 18.17
N ARG A 189 -13.25 -5.35 18.10
CA ARG A 189 -13.21 -3.95 17.65
C ARG A 189 -12.32 -3.10 18.55
N SER A 190 -12.47 -3.23 19.87
CA SER A 190 -11.66 -2.50 20.85
C SER A 190 -10.18 -2.86 20.75
N GLU A 191 -9.87 -4.16 20.78
CA GLU A 191 -8.49 -4.66 20.69
C GLU A 191 -7.82 -4.24 19.36
N LEU A 192 -8.58 -4.23 18.25
CA LEU A 192 -8.08 -3.80 16.97
C LEU A 192 -7.75 -2.31 16.95
N ALA A 193 -8.62 -1.46 17.54
CA ALA A 193 -8.37 -0.03 17.64
C ALA A 193 -7.13 0.27 18.49
N ASP A 194 -6.97 -0.42 19.62
CA ASP A 194 -5.83 -0.26 20.52
C ASP A 194 -4.53 -0.75 19.87
N THR A 195 -4.56 -1.89 19.19
CA THR A 195 -3.40 -2.46 18.49
C THR A 195 -2.93 -1.53 17.38
N VAL A 196 -3.84 -1.07 16.51
CA VAL A 196 -3.47 -0.12 15.44
C VAL A 196 -2.98 1.20 16.01
N THR A 197 -3.58 1.71 17.09
CA THR A 197 -3.12 2.95 17.74
C THR A 197 -1.70 2.79 18.27
N ARG A 198 -1.39 1.66 18.89
CA ARG A 198 -0.05 1.36 19.42
C ARG A 198 0.98 1.22 18.29
N ASP A 199 0.66 0.45 17.25
CA ASP A 199 1.61 0.07 16.21
C ASP A 199 1.83 1.18 15.16
N ILE A 200 0.76 1.92 14.82
CA ILE A 200 0.79 2.99 13.80
C ILE A 200 0.97 4.37 14.43
N GLY A 201 0.62 4.51 15.73
CA GLY A 201 0.67 5.79 16.44
C GLY A 201 -0.47 6.75 16.10
N VAL A 202 -1.50 6.29 15.38
CA VAL A 202 -2.70 7.07 15.02
C VAL A 202 -3.94 6.25 15.29
N PRO A 203 -4.87 6.72 16.13
CA PRO A 203 -6.11 6.00 16.39
C PRO A 203 -7.01 6.01 15.14
N PRO A 204 -7.62 4.86 14.80
CA PRO A 204 -8.63 4.83 13.74
C PRO A 204 -9.86 5.64 14.15
N ARG A 205 -10.42 6.38 13.20
CA ARG A 205 -11.71 7.08 13.39
C ARG A 205 -12.84 6.09 13.62
N GLN A 206 -12.77 4.95 12.90
CA GLN A 206 -13.80 3.93 12.98
C GLN A 206 -13.20 2.56 12.62
N VAL A 207 -13.62 1.55 13.38
CA VAL A 207 -13.41 0.14 13.06
C VAL A 207 -14.78 -0.47 12.79
N VAL A 208 -14.96 -1.00 11.60
CA VAL A 208 -16.21 -1.60 11.11
C VAL A 208 -16.01 -3.10 11.03
N MET A 209 -16.73 -3.84 11.88
CA MET A 209 -16.73 -5.30 11.81
C MET A 209 -17.80 -5.77 10.83
N VAL A 210 -17.42 -6.58 9.87
CA VAL A 210 -18.31 -7.08 8.82
C VAL A 210 -18.38 -8.62 8.82
N ALA A 211 -19.46 -9.14 8.25
CA ALA A 211 -19.67 -10.57 8.13
C ALA A 211 -18.63 -11.22 7.22
N LYS A 212 -18.44 -12.53 7.37
CA LYS A 212 -17.52 -13.32 6.56
C LYS A 212 -17.87 -13.24 5.07
N GLY A 213 -16.89 -12.86 4.23
CA GLY A 213 -17.04 -12.73 2.79
C GLY A 213 -17.48 -11.35 2.32
N SER A 214 -17.65 -10.36 3.23
CA SER A 214 -18.11 -9.01 2.92
C SER A 214 -17.00 -8.06 2.48
N VAL A 215 -15.72 -8.38 2.82
CA VAL A 215 -14.58 -7.58 2.35
C VAL A 215 -14.40 -7.77 0.84
N PRO A 216 -14.50 -6.68 0.04
CA PRO A 216 -14.46 -6.80 -1.41
C PRO A 216 -13.07 -7.17 -1.92
N LYS A 217 -13.04 -8.18 -2.80
CA LYS A 217 -11.82 -8.67 -3.46
C LYS A 217 -12.04 -8.84 -4.96
N THR A 218 -10.98 -8.71 -5.71
CA THR A 218 -10.96 -9.10 -7.13
C THR A 218 -11.09 -10.62 -7.26
N SER A 219 -11.33 -11.12 -8.49
CA SER A 219 -11.32 -12.54 -8.80
C SER A 219 -9.96 -13.22 -8.48
N SER A 220 -8.87 -12.44 -8.45
CA SER A 220 -7.54 -12.91 -8.06
C SER A 220 -7.25 -12.77 -6.55
N GLY A 221 -8.23 -12.38 -5.73
CA GLY A 221 -8.10 -12.26 -4.28
C GLY A 221 -7.48 -10.95 -3.77
N LYS A 222 -7.23 -9.97 -4.64
CA LYS A 222 -6.68 -8.66 -4.23
C LYS A 222 -7.76 -7.82 -3.57
N LEU A 223 -7.42 -7.15 -2.46
CA LEU A 223 -8.31 -6.22 -1.75
C LEU A 223 -8.68 -5.03 -2.64
N GLN A 224 -9.97 -4.66 -2.64
CA GLN A 224 -10.52 -3.54 -3.42
C GLN A 224 -10.85 -2.36 -2.48
N ARG A 225 -9.84 -1.58 -2.08
CA ARG A 225 -9.98 -0.48 -1.11
C ARG A 225 -10.98 0.57 -1.56
N SER A 226 -10.92 1.00 -2.82
CA SER A 226 -11.86 2.01 -3.34
C SER A 226 -13.32 1.52 -3.31
N LEU A 227 -13.57 0.21 -3.53
CA LEU A 227 -14.91 -0.34 -3.43
C LEU A 227 -15.38 -0.46 -1.98
N ALA A 228 -14.48 -0.83 -1.06
CA ALA A 228 -14.78 -0.87 0.37
C ALA A 228 -15.12 0.54 0.90
N GLN A 229 -14.34 1.55 0.51
CA GLN A 229 -14.60 2.94 0.85
C GLN A 229 -15.97 3.40 0.31
N SER A 230 -16.25 3.15 -0.97
CA SER A 230 -17.55 3.52 -1.57
C SER A 230 -18.74 2.86 -0.86
N ARG A 231 -18.62 1.58 -0.50
CA ARG A 231 -19.65 0.88 0.27
C ARG A 231 -19.84 1.45 1.67
N TRP A 232 -18.74 1.82 2.31
CA TRP A 232 -18.78 2.47 3.63
C TRP A 232 -19.47 3.85 3.55
N GLU A 233 -19.13 4.66 2.55
CA GLU A 233 -19.72 5.99 2.32
C GLU A 233 -21.23 5.94 2.02
N ASN A 234 -21.70 4.84 1.43
CA ASN A 234 -23.10 4.63 1.07
C ASN A 234 -23.87 3.77 2.08
N ASP A 235 -23.29 3.42 3.24
CA ASP A 235 -23.86 2.52 4.25
C ASP A 235 -24.25 1.13 3.68
N GLU A 236 -23.48 0.62 2.71
CA GLU A 236 -23.71 -0.67 2.02
C GLU A 236 -22.88 -1.84 2.58
N LEU A 237 -22.18 -1.65 3.70
CA LEU A 237 -21.43 -2.72 4.34
C LEU A 237 -22.37 -3.62 5.17
N GLU A 238 -22.19 -4.94 5.03
CA GLU A 238 -22.88 -5.93 5.86
C GLU A 238 -22.25 -5.99 7.25
N LEU A 239 -22.76 -5.17 8.16
CA LEU A 239 -22.27 -5.09 9.53
C LEU A 239 -22.58 -6.37 10.28
N VAL A 240 -21.67 -6.76 11.19
CA VAL A 240 -22.00 -7.76 12.21
C VAL A 240 -22.77 -7.01 13.29
N ASP A 241 -24.01 -7.44 13.55
CA ASP A 241 -24.80 -6.89 14.64
C ASP A 241 -24.05 -7.07 15.97
N PRO A 242 -24.01 -6.04 16.82
CA PRO A 242 -23.59 -6.25 18.21
C PRO A 242 -24.58 -7.21 18.85
N ALA A 243 -24.03 -8.30 19.40
CA ALA A 243 -24.83 -9.31 20.12
C ALA A 243 -25.52 -8.72 21.34
#